data_f9a7125ce07c38445e078b63954f8a17
#
_entry.id   f9a7125ce07c38445e078b63954f8a17
#
_cell.length_a   1.000
_cell.length_b   1.000
_cell.length_c   1.000
_cell.angle_alpha   90.00
_cell.angle_beta   90.00
_cell.angle_gamma   90.00
#
_symmetry.space_group_name_H-M   'P 1'
#
loop_
_entity.id
_entity.type
_entity.pdbx_description
1 polymer ?
#
loop_
_entity_poly.entity_id
_entity_poly.type
_entity_poly.pdbx_seq_one_letter_code
_entity_poly.pdbx_strand_id
1 'polypeptide(L)'
;ALPKEEIAFPIDHIIITSSEPVFRKYKNRLEGYEHNRIGSNGVTFLQKQLQEQLLADGYVTSQVVVPNQDLYSGSLIFEILPGYVEDIVLTNPKARTNWRSAFPVRPGYVLRRQALEQGIDQMRSVPGQDIKMTIEPGTKPLHSIVKLTVEQKGFVHGSLMLDNSGNKSTGMYQGAVFL
;
A
#
# COMPACT_ATOMS: atom_id res chain seq x y z
N ALA A 1 -6.82 23.01 -3.25
CA ALA A 1 -7.99 23.76 -2.80
C ALA A 1 -9.26 22.95 -3.02
N LEU A 2 -10.21 23.08 -2.13
CA LEU A 2 -11.49 22.40 -2.26
C LEU A 2 -12.25 22.93 -3.47
N PRO A 3 -12.94 22.05 -4.23
CA PRO A 3 -13.78 22.49 -5.32
C PRO A 3 -14.98 23.29 -4.80
N LYS A 4 -15.39 24.28 -5.57
CA LYS A 4 -16.60 25.05 -5.25
C LYS A 4 -17.81 24.31 -5.76
N GLU A 5 -18.80 24.18 -4.91
CA GLU A 5 -20.01 23.41 -5.23
C GLU A 5 -21.25 24.20 -4.81
N GLU A 6 -22.33 24.01 -5.56
CA GLU A 6 -23.60 24.64 -5.20
C GLU A 6 -24.19 23.99 -3.96
N ILE A 7 -24.13 22.64 -3.91
CA ILE A 7 -24.61 21.89 -2.77
C ILE A 7 -23.43 21.50 -1.93
N ALA A 8 -23.31 22.15 -0.78
CA ALA A 8 -22.22 21.88 0.15
C ALA A 8 -22.73 22.06 1.58
N PHE A 9 -22.10 21.38 2.50
CA PHE A 9 -22.46 21.37 3.91
C PHE A 9 -21.34 21.97 4.75
N PRO A 10 -21.67 22.76 5.78
CA PRO A 10 -20.63 23.26 6.68
C PRO A 10 -20.09 22.09 7.50
N ILE A 11 -18.80 21.83 7.36
CA ILE A 11 -18.13 20.74 8.04
C ILE A 11 -17.14 21.34 9.05
N ASP A 12 -17.40 21.09 10.32
CA ASP A 12 -16.57 21.57 11.41
C ASP A 12 -15.52 20.55 11.85
N HIS A 13 -15.81 19.28 11.67
CA HIS A 13 -14.92 18.20 12.09
C HIS A 13 -14.75 17.17 10.99
N ILE A 14 -13.50 16.80 10.74
CA ILE A 14 -13.16 15.70 9.85
C ILE A 14 -12.61 14.59 10.72
N ILE A 15 -13.25 13.42 10.65
CA ILE A 15 -12.95 12.30 11.52
C ILE A 15 -12.41 11.16 10.66
N ILE A 16 -11.32 10.56 11.11
CA ILE A 16 -10.77 9.37 10.46
C ILE A 16 -10.92 8.20 11.42
N THR A 17 -11.59 7.15 10.95
CA THR A 17 -11.77 5.92 11.72
C THR A 17 -10.97 4.80 11.07
N SER A 18 -10.41 3.92 11.89
CA SER A 18 -9.75 2.71 11.42
C SER A 18 -9.59 1.74 12.58
N SER A 19 -9.58 0.46 12.26
CA SER A 19 -9.27 -0.58 13.23
C SER A 19 -7.79 -0.60 13.62
N GLU A 20 -6.92 0.07 12.82
CA GLU A 20 -5.49 0.12 13.08
C GLU A 20 -5.09 1.51 13.58
N PRO A 21 -4.53 1.60 14.78
CA PRO A 21 -4.15 2.91 15.36
C PRO A 21 -3.15 3.69 14.52
N VAL A 22 -2.34 3.02 13.71
CA VAL A 22 -1.32 3.68 12.90
C VAL A 22 -1.93 4.69 11.93
N PHE A 23 -3.20 4.51 11.55
CA PHE A 23 -3.84 5.40 10.59
C PHE A 23 -4.48 6.64 11.24
N ARG A 24 -4.53 6.71 12.56
CA ARG A 24 -5.15 7.86 13.24
C ARG A 24 -4.40 9.16 13.01
N LYS A 25 -3.11 9.08 12.76
CA LYS A 25 -2.28 10.27 12.50
C LYS A 25 -2.70 11.02 11.24
N TYR A 26 -3.42 10.38 10.34
CA TYR A 26 -3.84 11.02 9.10
C TYR A 26 -4.91 12.08 9.30
N LYS A 27 -5.53 12.13 10.46
CA LYS A 27 -6.43 13.23 10.80
C LYS A 27 -5.73 14.57 10.64
N ASN A 28 -4.48 14.66 11.05
CA ASN A 28 -3.71 15.91 10.99
C ASN A 28 -3.56 16.42 9.56
N ARG A 29 -3.63 15.54 8.58
CA ARG A 29 -3.53 15.91 7.16
C ARG A 29 -4.77 16.61 6.65
N LEU A 30 -5.91 16.39 7.30
CA LEU A 30 -7.20 16.92 6.87
C LEU A 30 -7.71 18.05 7.76
N GLU A 31 -7.07 18.31 8.89
CA GLU A 31 -7.53 19.35 9.82
C GLU A 31 -7.61 20.73 9.16
N GLY A 32 -6.74 21.02 8.22
CA GLY A 32 -6.74 22.31 7.51
C GLY A 32 -7.97 22.53 6.63
N TYR A 33 -8.75 21.49 6.37
CA TYR A 33 -9.97 21.59 5.57
C TYR A 33 -11.23 21.71 6.42
N GLU A 34 -11.11 21.64 7.74
CA GLU A 34 -12.24 21.86 8.64
C GLU A 34 -12.75 23.29 8.58
N HIS A 35 -13.97 23.49 9.00
CA HIS A 35 -14.63 24.81 8.98
C HIS A 35 -14.82 25.36 7.56
N ASN A 36 -15.03 24.47 6.62
CA ASN A 36 -15.33 24.80 5.22
C ASN A 36 -16.64 24.16 4.81
N ARG A 37 -17.19 24.66 3.72
CA ARG A 37 -18.35 24.02 3.10
C ARG A 37 -17.85 22.96 2.13
N ILE A 38 -18.30 21.73 2.33
CA ILE A 38 -17.83 20.56 1.57
C ILE A 38 -19.04 19.85 1.00
N GLY A 39 -19.04 19.65 -0.30
CA GLY A 39 -20.05 18.86 -1.01
C GLY A 39 -19.47 17.54 -1.50
N SER A 40 -20.20 16.85 -2.37
CA SER A 40 -19.80 15.53 -2.85
C SER A 40 -18.45 15.56 -3.56
N ASN A 41 -18.18 16.58 -4.36
CA ASN A 41 -16.90 16.71 -5.04
C ASN A 41 -15.75 16.99 -4.07
N GLY A 42 -16.03 17.75 -3.01
CA GLY A 42 -15.06 18.01 -1.95
C GLY A 42 -14.73 16.75 -1.17
N VAL A 43 -15.73 15.93 -0.87
CA VAL A 43 -15.53 14.65 -0.20
C VAL A 43 -14.64 13.73 -1.06
N THR A 44 -14.94 13.65 -2.35
CA THR A 44 -14.14 12.85 -3.29
C THR A 44 -12.71 13.36 -3.39
N PHE A 45 -12.55 14.68 -3.41
CA PHE A 45 -11.23 15.31 -3.46
C PHE A 45 -10.40 14.94 -2.21
N LEU A 46 -10.99 15.04 -1.03
CA LEU A 46 -10.31 14.71 0.21
C LEU A 46 -10.02 13.22 0.33
N GLN A 47 -10.95 12.38 -0.10
CA GLN A 47 -10.75 10.94 -0.14
C GLN A 47 -9.55 10.58 -1.01
N LYS A 48 -9.48 11.19 -2.19
CA LYS A 48 -8.37 10.94 -3.12
C LYS A 48 -7.05 11.42 -2.53
N GLN A 49 -7.02 12.59 -1.91
CA GLN A 49 -5.80 13.08 -1.27
C GLN A 49 -5.31 12.14 -0.18
N LEU A 50 -6.22 11.64 0.64
CA LEU A 50 -5.89 10.73 1.71
C LEU A 50 -5.38 9.40 1.14
N GLN A 51 -6.04 8.89 0.09
CA GLN A 51 -5.60 7.67 -0.58
C GLN A 51 -4.20 7.81 -1.17
N GLU A 52 -3.92 8.93 -1.81
CA GLU A 52 -2.60 9.20 -2.38
C GLU A 52 -1.54 9.29 -1.28
N GLN A 53 -1.89 9.85 -0.13
CA GLN A 53 -0.96 9.93 1.00
C GLN A 53 -0.64 8.53 1.55
N LEU A 54 -1.65 7.67 1.66
CA LEU A 54 -1.43 6.29 2.07
C LEU A 54 -0.48 5.57 1.12
N LEU A 55 -0.68 5.74 -0.18
CA LEU A 55 0.20 5.14 -1.18
C LEU A 55 1.63 5.67 -1.06
N ALA A 56 1.78 6.97 -0.88
CA ALA A 56 3.10 7.59 -0.73
C ALA A 56 3.81 7.08 0.53
N ASP A 57 3.07 6.78 1.57
CA ASP A 57 3.62 6.26 2.82
C ASP A 57 3.84 4.75 2.80
N GLY A 58 3.51 4.10 1.69
CA GLY A 58 3.76 2.68 1.48
C GLY A 58 2.59 1.75 1.78
N TYR A 59 1.44 2.28 2.20
CA TYR A 59 0.25 1.47 2.48
C TYR A 59 -0.51 1.21 1.19
N VAL A 60 0.09 0.42 0.32
CA VAL A 60 -0.36 0.28 -1.07
C VAL A 60 -1.63 -0.57 -1.22
N THR A 61 -2.02 -1.31 -0.19
CA THR A 61 -3.23 -2.14 -0.21
C THR A 61 -4.31 -1.66 0.74
N SER A 62 -4.04 -0.62 1.53
CA SER A 62 -5.05 -0.02 2.41
C SER A 62 -5.93 0.94 1.59
N GLN A 63 -7.20 1.05 1.97
CA GLN A 63 -8.18 1.82 1.20
C GLN A 63 -8.87 2.85 2.07
N VAL A 64 -9.15 4.01 1.48
CA VAL A 64 -9.96 5.04 2.11
C VAL A 64 -11.38 4.93 1.55
N VAL A 65 -12.34 4.77 2.42
CA VAL A 65 -13.74 4.71 2.03
C VAL A 65 -14.53 5.79 2.77
N VAL A 66 -15.66 6.19 2.17
CA VAL A 66 -16.58 7.15 2.77
C VAL A 66 -17.83 6.37 3.14
N PRO A 67 -18.06 6.11 4.43
CA PRO A 67 -19.26 5.40 4.84
C PRO A 67 -20.51 6.27 4.65
N ASN A 68 -21.67 5.65 4.61
CA ASN A 68 -22.93 6.38 4.56
C ASN A 68 -23.06 7.22 5.84
N GLN A 69 -23.33 8.50 5.66
CA GLN A 69 -23.37 9.43 6.78
C GLN A 69 -24.21 10.65 6.45
N ASP A 70 -24.62 11.36 7.48
CA ASP A 70 -25.36 12.60 7.35
C ASP A 70 -24.40 13.79 7.51
N LEU A 71 -24.16 14.51 6.41
CA LEU A 71 -23.27 15.67 6.42
C LEU A 71 -23.88 16.88 7.13
N TYR A 72 -25.20 16.88 7.36
CA TYR A 72 -25.83 17.95 8.14
C TYR A 72 -25.38 17.96 9.59
N SER A 73 -24.80 16.87 10.07
CA SER A 73 -24.27 16.80 11.43
C SER A 73 -23.06 17.72 11.66
N GLY A 74 -22.46 18.21 10.60
CA GLY A 74 -21.25 19.03 10.69
C GLY A 74 -19.96 18.21 10.76
N SER A 75 -20.05 16.90 10.69
CA SER A 75 -18.89 16.01 10.73
C SER A 75 -18.79 15.23 9.43
N LEU A 76 -17.58 15.08 8.94
CA LEU A 76 -17.26 14.26 7.78
C LEU A 76 -16.35 13.12 8.22
N ILE A 77 -16.79 11.90 7.97
CA ILE A 77 -16.09 10.71 8.42
C ILE A 77 -15.49 9.99 7.22
N PHE A 78 -14.20 9.70 7.31
CA PHE A 78 -13.51 8.79 6.41
C PHE A 78 -13.10 7.55 7.19
N GLU A 79 -13.21 6.41 6.55
CA GLU A 79 -12.76 5.17 7.15
C GLU A 79 -11.57 4.64 6.35
N ILE A 80 -10.49 4.27 7.05
CA ILE A 80 -9.36 3.61 6.41
C ILE A 80 -9.45 2.13 6.70
N LEU A 81 -9.60 1.36 5.63
CA LEU A 81 -9.64 -0.10 5.70
C LEU A 81 -8.22 -0.60 5.54
N PRO A 82 -7.62 -1.19 6.59
CA PRO A 82 -6.24 -1.65 6.51
C PRO A 82 -6.10 -2.81 5.54
N GLY A 83 -5.03 -2.78 4.76
CA GLY A 83 -4.65 -3.93 3.94
C GLY A 83 -3.60 -4.75 4.68
N TYR A 84 -3.86 -6.04 4.84
CA TYR A 84 -3.01 -6.93 5.62
C TYR A 84 -2.23 -7.87 4.74
N VAL A 85 -1.11 -8.33 5.27
CA VAL A 85 -0.36 -9.44 4.67
C VAL A 85 -1.03 -10.73 5.11
N GLU A 86 -1.55 -11.50 4.14
CA GLU A 86 -2.14 -12.81 4.43
C GLU A 86 -1.05 -13.85 4.58
N ASP A 87 -0.08 -13.85 3.67
CA ASP A 87 1.04 -14.78 3.69
C ASP A 87 2.19 -14.22 2.87
N ILE A 88 3.39 -14.71 3.14
CA ILE A 88 4.58 -14.44 2.36
C ILE A 88 5.12 -15.79 1.91
N VAL A 89 5.16 -16.00 0.59
CA VAL A 89 5.56 -17.29 0.03
C VAL A 89 6.77 -17.12 -0.87
N LEU A 90 7.64 -18.09 -0.80
CA LEU A 90 8.79 -18.19 -1.68
C LEU A 90 8.42 -19.16 -2.81
N THR A 91 8.35 -18.66 -4.04
CA THR A 91 7.90 -19.47 -5.16
C THR A 91 8.99 -20.39 -5.71
N ASN A 92 10.24 -20.16 -5.29
CA ASN A 92 11.36 -21.00 -5.68
C ASN A 92 11.96 -21.68 -4.44
N PRO A 93 11.56 -22.91 -4.13
CA PRO A 93 11.98 -23.58 -2.89
C PRO A 93 13.46 -23.99 -2.87
N LYS A 94 14.18 -23.87 -3.97
CA LYS A 94 15.61 -24.19 -4.01
C LYS A 94 16.49 -23.12 -3.36
N ALA A 95 15.94 -21.97 -3.04
CA ALA A 95 16.68 -20.95 -2.34
C ALA A 95 16.96 -21.42 -0.91
N ARG A 96 18.21 -21.47 -0.55
CA ARG A 96 18.63 -22.01 0.75
C ARG A 96 18.68 -20.99 1.86
N THR A 97 18.06 -19.87 1.67
CA THR A 97 18.15 -18.80 2.65
C THR A 97 17.06 -18.97 3.68
N ASN A 98 17.38 -18.74 4.93
CA ASN A 98 16.37 -18.61 5.96
C ASN A 98 15.73 -17.23 5.81
N TRP A 99 15.01 -17.08 4.72
CA TRP A 99 14.45 -15.78 4.34
C TRP A 99 13.45 -15.24 5.34
N ARG A 100 12.78 -16.14 6.08
CA ARG A 100 11.77 -15.71 7.05
C ARG A 100 12.35 -14.85 8.16
N SER A 101 13.58 -15.12 8.56
CA SER A 101 14.21 -14.32 9.60
C SER A 101 14.63 -12.93 9.10
N ALA A 102 14.75 -12.77 7.79
CA ALA A 102 15.12 -11.48 7.19
C ALA A 102 13.93 -10.52 7.10
N PHE A 103 12.70 -11.05 7.09
CA PHE A 103 11.53 -10.19 6.89
C PHE A 103 11.00 -9.65 8.21
N PRO A 104 10.88 -8.32 8.32
CA PRO A 104 10.28 -7.71 9.50
C PRO A 104 8.77 -7.86 9.56
N VAL A 105 8.17 -8.40 8.48
CA VAL A 105 6.72 -8.50 8.34
C VAL A 105 6.30 -9.96 8.50
N ARG A 106 5.21 -10.17 9.21
CA ARG A 106 4.60 -11.49 9.41
C ARG A 106 3.17 -11.47 8.90
N PRO A 107 2.58 -12.64 8.59
CA PRO A 107 1.15 -12.69 8.30
C PRO A 107 0.34 -12.00 9.40
N GLY A 108 -0.65 -11.21 9.00
CA GLY A 108 -1.46 -10.42 9.93
C GLY A 108 -1.00 -9.00 10.13
N TYR A 109 0.20 -8.64 9.68
CA TYR A 109 0.68 -7.27 9.76
C TYR A 109 0.05 -6.44 8.65
N VAL A 110 -0.15 -5.15 8.92
CA VAL A 110 -0.55 -4.20 7.88
C VAL A 110 0.56 -4.14 6.83
N LEU A 111 0.17 -4.27 5.56
CA LEU A 111 1.13 -4.29 4.47
C LEU A 111 1.69 -2.90 4.26
N ARG A 112 3.00 -2.77 4.35
CA ARG A 112 3.72 -1.53 4.09
C ARG A 112 4.92 -1.82 3.20
N ARG A 113 5.02 -1.10 2.09
CA ARG A 113 6.05 -1.35 1.08
C ARG A 113 7.46 -1.30 1.66
N GLN A 114 7.74 -0.33 2.53
CA GLN A 114 9.08 -0.15 3.08
C GLN A 114 9.55 -1.36 3.90
N ALA A 115 8.63 -1.98 4.63
CA ALA A 115 8.96 -3.18 5.40
C ALA A 115 9.28 -4.36 4.50
N LEU A 116 8.56 -4.48 3.39
CA LEU A 116 8.83 -5.52 2.39
C LEU A 116 10.16 -5.28 1.70
N GLU A 117 10.44 -4.04 1.34
CA GLU A 117 11.71 -3.67 0.72
C GLU A 117 12.89 -3.94 1.64
N GLN A 118 12.73 -3.66 2.92
CA GLN A 118 13.76 -3.96 3.91
C GLN A 118 14.07 -5.45 3.96
N GLY A 119 13.03 -6.29 3.94
CA GLY A 119 13.22 -7.73 3.93
C GLY A 119 13.94 -8.21 2.68
N ILE A 120 13.58 -7.64 1.53
CA ILE A 120 14.23 -7.96 0.26
C ILE A 120 15.69 -7.56 0.28
N ASP A 121 16.00 -6.37 0.79
CA ASP A 121 17.37 -5.89 0.86
C ASP A 121 18.23 -6.80 1.73
N GLN A 122 17.69 -7.31 2.83
CA GLN A 122 18.39 -8.25 3.67
C GLN A 122 18.63 -9.58 2.95
N MET A 123 17.68 -10.04 2.17
CA MET A 123 17.86 -11.25 1.36
C MET A 123 18.92 -11.05 0.27
N ARG A 124 18.98 -9.86 -0.31
CA ARG A 124 19.96 -9.53 -1.34
C ARG A 124 21.39 -9.44 -0.82
N SER A 125 21.58 -9.44 0.49
CA SER A 125 22.92 -9.44 1.06
C SER A 125 23.68 -10.72 0.72
N VAL A 126 22.99 -11.78 0.28
CA VAL A 126 23.61 -13.01 -0.18
C VAL A 126 24.09 -12.80 -1.62
N PRO A 127 25.41 -12.95 -1.86
CA PRO A 127 25.94 -12.72 -3.21
C PRO A 127 25.30 -13.64 -4.26
N GLY A 128 25.08 -13.09 -5.44
CA GLY A 128 24.57 -13.85 -6.58
C GLY A 128 23.07 -14.07 -6.60
N GLN A 129 22.34 -13.50 -5.65
CA GLN A 129 20.89 -13.63 -5.62
C GLN A 129 20.21 -12.31 -5.96
N ASP A 130 19.16 -12.38 -6.72
CA ASP A 130 18.23 -11.29 -6.95
C ASP A 130 16.82 -11.74 -6.53
N ILE A 131 16.02 -10.79 -6.06
CA ILE A 131 14.70 -11.09 -5.52
C ILE A 131 13.67 -10.32 -6.31
N LYS A 132 12.69 -11.03 -6.84
CA LYS A 132 11.49 -10.41 -7.41
C LYS A 132 10.35 -10.57 -6.43
N MET A 133 9.56 -9.52 -6.29
CA MET A 133 8.41 -9.52 -5.41
C MET A 133 7.16 -9.16 -6.21
N THR A 134 6.09 -9.92 -5.99
CA THR A 134 4.76 -9.56 -6.48
C THR A 134 3.79 -9.56 -5.31
N ILE A 135 2.79 -8.70 -5.39
CA ILE A 135 1.73 -8.62 -4.39
C ILE A 135 0.44 -9.01 -5.11
N GLU A 136 -0.21 -10.06 -4.63
CA GLU A 136 -1.42 -10.60 -5.24
C GLU A 136 -2.56 -10.60 -4.23
N PRO A 137 -3.81 -10.52 -4.71
CA PRO A 137 -4.95 -10.63 -3.81
C PRO A 137 -4.92 -11.96 -3.05
N GLY A 138 -5.23 -11.91 -1.77
CA GLY A 138 -5.33 -13.11 -0.95
C GLY A 138 -6.73 -13.72 -1.00
N THR A 139 -6.98 -14.66 -0.11
CA THR A 139 -8.26 -15.35 -0.03
C THR A 139 -9.29 -14.59 0.79
N LYS A 140 -8.84 -13.64 1.61
CA LYS A 140 -9.72 -12.81 2.45
C LYS A 140 -9.76 -11.38 1.90
N PRO A 141 -10.87 -10.66 2.13
CA PRO A 141 -10.92 -9.24 1.74
C PRO A 141 -9.80 -8.44 2.42
N LEU A 142 -9.22 -7.49 1.69
CA LEU A 142 -8.15 -6.61 2.18
C LEU A 142 -6.89 -7.35 2.61
N HIS A 143 -6.74 -8.60 2.24
CA HIS A 143 -5.54 -9.40 2.51
C HIS A 143 -4.81 -9.67 1.20
N SER A 144 -3.50 -9.65 1.26
CA SER A 144 -2.65 -9.86 0.09
C SER A 144 -1.60 -10.90 0.39
N ILE A 145 -1.23 -11.66 -0.65
CA ILE A 145 -0.15 -12.62 -0.58
C ILE A 145 1.06 -12.00 -1.26
N VAL A 146 2.18 -11.96 -0.54
CA VAL A 146 3.44 -11.47 -1.07
C VAL A 146 4.22 -12.67 -1.60
N LYS A 147 4.50 -12.68 -2.89
CA LYS A 147 5.26 -13.75 -3.53
C LYS A 147 6.67 -13.28 -3.81
N LEU A 148 7.62 -14.05 -3.37
CA LEU A 148 9.03 -13.79 -3.57
C LEU A 148 9.61 -14.86 -4.48
N THR A 149 10.39 -14.43 -5.46
CA THR A 149 11.11 -15.35 -6.34
C THR A 149 12.59 -15.00 -6.27
N VAL A 150 13.40 -15.96 -5.85
CA VAL A 150 14.84 -15.79 -5.79
C VAL A 150 15.40 -16.23 -7.13
N GLU A 151 16.12 -15.33 -7.80
CA GLU A 151 16.80 -15.64 -9.04
C GLU A 151 18.29 -15.65 -8.77
N GLN A 152 18.96 -16.72 -9.17
CA GLN A 152 20.41 -16.73 -9.12
C GLN A 152 20.94 -16.06 -10.37
N LYS A 153 21.81 -15.10 -10.19
CA LYS A 153 22.49 -14.51 -11.31
C LYS A 153 23.49 -15.52 -11.82
N GLY A 154 23.23 -15.98 -13.04
CA GLY A 154 24.19 -16.83 -13.69
C GLY A 154 25.48 -16.08 -13.95
N PHE A 155 26.59 -16.87 -14.10
CA PHE A 155 27.72 -16.30 -14.59
C PHE A 155 27.50 -15.90 -15.95
N VAL A 156 27.57 -14.96 -16.24
CA VAL A 156 27.46 -14.74 -17.52
C VAL A 156 26.33 -14.62 -18.11
N HIS A 157 25.95 -15.10 -18.08
CA HIS A 157 24.99 -14.91 -18.84
C HIS A 157 24.19 -14.16 -18.58
N GLY A 158 24.53 -13.95 -18.27
CA GLY A 158 24.00 -13.23 -18.08
C GLY A 158 23.55 -12.48 -18.54
N SER A 159 23.80 -12.66 -18.72
CA SER A 159 23.54 -11.94 -19.04
C SER A 159 22.90 -11.45 -19.80
N LEU A 160 23.11 -11.74 -20.22
CA LEU A 160 22.70 -11.21 -20.97
C LEU A 160 21.56 -11.17 -21.24
N MET A 161 21.34 -11.53 -21.29
CA MET A 161 20.36 -11.41 -21.56
C MET A 161 19.41 -10.96 -21.05
N LEU A 162 19.67 -10.91 -20.85
CA LEU A 162 18.98 -10.43 -20.39
C LEU A 162 18.37 -9.63 -20.39
N ASP A 163 18.33 -9.65 -20.71
CA ASP A 163 17.82 -8.92 -20.72
C ASP A 163 16.99 -8.47 -21.09
N ASN A 164 16.76 -8.63 -21.53
CA ASN A 164 16.00 -8.11 -21.86
C ASN A 164 14.91 -8.08 -21.46
N SER A 165 14.78 -8.59 -21.47
CA SER A 165 13.84 -8.54 -21.02
C SER A 165 13.47 -8.02 -20.03
N GLY A 166 13.84 -7.90 -19.79
CA GLY A 166 13.47 -7.41 -18.92
C GLY A 166 13.02 -6.71 -18.46
N ASN A 167 13.02 -6.68 -18.64
CA ASN A 167 12.57 -5.95 -18.02
C ASN A 167 11.53 -5.52 -17.95
N LYS A 168 11.04 -5.81 -18.29
CA LYS A 168 10.06 -5.46 -18.21
C LYS A 168 9.27 -5.61 -17.27
N SER A 169 9.60 -5.79 -17.04
CA SER A 169 9.06 -5.66 -16.15
C SER A 169 8.86 -5.19 -15.29
N THR A 170 8.95 -5.22 -15.39
CA THR A 170 8.87 -4.68 -14.46
C THR A 170 8.23 -4.08 -14.02
N GLY A 171 7.78 -4.24 -14.23
CA GLY A 171 7.08 -3.79 -13.70
C GLY A 171 6.44 -3.80 -13.18
N MET A 172 6.08 -3.93 -13.18
CA MET A 172 5.56 -3.93 -12.62
C MET A 172 5.06 -3.82 -12.04
N TYR A 173 4.77 -3.87 -12.08
CA TYR A 173 4.32 -3.70 -11.45
C TYR A 173 3.52 -3.54 -11.38
N GLN A 174 2.95 -3.67 -11.68
CA GLN A 174 2.42 -3.62 -11.59
C GLN A 174 1.78 -3.65 -11.20
N GLY A 175 1.32 -3.89 -11.26
CA GLY A 175 0.73 -3.89 -10.77
C GLY A 175 0.72 -3.86 -10.15
N ALA A 176 0.56 -4.00 -10.15
CA ALA A 176 0.81 -3.83 -9.41
C ALA A 176 1.46 -3.30 -9.06
N VAL A 177 1.45 -3.28 -9.04
CA VAL A 177 2.10 -2.73 -8.59
C VAL A 177 2.88 -2.22 -8.61
N PHE A 178 3.04 -2.13 -8.93
CA PHE A 178 3.86 -1.57 -8.64
C PHE A 178 4.38 -0.97 -8.98
N LEU A 179 4.19 -0.94 -9.32
CA LEU A 179 4.70 -0.41 -9.28
C LEU A 179 4.90 0.21 -9.46
#